data_20229d35de0629ce9a7d8ba7519763cb
#
_entry.id   20229d35de0629ce9a7d8ba7519763cb
#
_cell.length_a   1.000
_cell.length_b   1.000
_cell.length_c   1.000
_cell.angle_alpha   90.00
_cell.angle_beta   90.00
_cell.angle_gamma   90.00
#
_symmetry.space_group_name_H-M   'P 1'
#
loop_
_entity.id
_entity.type
_entity.pdbx_description
1 polymer ?
#
loop_
_entity_poly.entity_id
_entity_poly.type
_entity_poly.pdbx_seq_one_letter_code
_entity_poly.pdbx_strand_id
1 'polypeptide(L)'
;MGLPPCGTDAAHHELLSSSAFYAARQSAMEGTWSAEQPMLEDFEVLEVPVVVHVIHRGSPVGVDENISDAQVLSALVALNEDFRKVAGSNGDGLGVDVFVEFVLAKRTPEGTPTTGIVRVDGTVVPGYAENGLASSSFLPGADQVAVKSLTTWYGEDYLNVFVVPEINGNNGGGGVQGFSYTGPTGDARDGVTLLYNAFGTTGTLKPGRTLNRTLTHEVGHHLSLLHTFYDTDDCEAEGDCTTAGDRVCDTPVTLENG
;
A
#
# COMPACT_ATOMS: atom_id res chain seq x y z
N MET A 1 -0.14 -4.80 -24.04
CA MET A 1 0.68 -4.51 -22.85
C MET A 1 -0.11 -4.96 -21.63
N GLY A 2 0.48 -5.71 -20.68
CA GLY A 2 -0.17 -6.03 -19.41
C GLY A 2 -0.12 -4.78 -18.53
N LEU A 3 -1.08 -4.67 -17.58
CA LEU A 3 -1.01 -3.63 -16.55
C LEU A 3 0.26 -3.85 -15.70
N PRO A 4 0.91 -2.77 -15.21
CA PRO A 4 2.07 -2.88 -14.33
C PRO A 4 1.67 -3.59 -13.01
N PRO A 5 2.63 -4.18 -12.26
CA PRO A 5 2.34 -4.87 -11.01
C PRO A 5 1.90 -3.94 -9.87
N CYS A 6 2.25 -2.65 -9.93
CA CYS A 6 1.78 -1.59 -9.03
C CYS A 6 0.78 -0.69 -9.76
N GLY A 7 -0.33 -0.37 -9.09
CA GLY A 7 -1.40 0.48 -9.63
C GLY A 7 -1.36 1.91 -9.12
N THR A 8 -0.36 2.29 -8.32
CA THR A 8 -0.31 3.57 -7.61
C THR A 8 -0.28 4.76 -8.54
N ASP A 9 0.59 4.80 -9.56
CA ASP A 9 0.70 5.96 -10.45
C ASP A 9 -0.63 6.30 -11.12
N ALA A 10 -1.32 5.28 -11.65
CA ALA A 10 -2.61 5.47 -12.29
C ALA A 10 -3.69 5.99 -11.31
N ALA A 11 -3.74 5.41 -10.10
CA ALA A 11 -4.69 5.84 -9.06
C ALA A 11 -4.37 7.26 -8.55
N HIS A 12 -3.09 7.58 -8.38
CA HIS A 12 -2.60 8.89 -7.98
C HIS A 12 -2.96 9.97 -9.01
N HIS A 13 -2.67 9.76 -10.29
CA HIS A 13 -3.00 10.70 -11.35
C HIS A 13 -4.51 10.95 -11.48
N GLU A 14 -5.33 9.90 -11.39
CA GLU A 14 -6.79 10.06 -11.40
C GLU A 14 -7.25 10.93 -10.22
N LEU A 15 -6.73 10.68 -9.02
CA LEU A 15 -7.15 11.41 -7.84
C LEU A 15 -6.64 12.85 -7.82
N LEU A 16 -5.43 13.12 -8.32
CA LEU A 16 -4.92 14.49 -8.52
C LEU A 16 -5.83 15.31 -9.41
N SER A 17 -6.35 14.71 -10.49
CA SER A 17 -7.22 15.40 -11.44
C SER A 17 -8.66 15.56 -10.97
N SER A 18 -9.15 14.70 -10.06
CA SER A 18 -10.56 14.63 -9.63
C SER A 18 -10.83 15.18 -8.24
N SER A 19 -9.81 15.35 -7.37
CA SER A 19 -9.94 15.80 -5.99
C SER A 19 -9.07 17.02 -5.69
N ALA A 20 -9.70 18.20 -5.59
CA ALA A 20 -9.00 19.42 -5.20
C ALA A 20 -8.39 19.33 -3.79
N PHE A 21 -9.01 18.59 -2.87
CA PHE A 21 -8.47 18.33 -1.55
C PHE A 21 -7.15 17.55 -1.62
N TYR A 22 -7.15 16.45 -2.37
CA TYR A 22 -5.95 15.63 -2.54
C TYR A 22 -4.81 16.41 -3.22
N ALA A 23 -5.11 17.12 -4.31
CA ALA A 23 -4.13 17.95 -5.02
C ALA A 23 -3.51 19.03 -4.11
N ALA A 24 -4.32 19.70 -3.29
CA ALA A 24 -3.83 20.70 -2.35
C ALA A 24 -2.92 20.08 -1.27
N ARG A 25 -3.24 18.89 -0.77
CA ARG A 25 -2.39 18.18 0.20
C ARG A 25 -1.05 17.75 -0.42
N GLN A 26 -1.05 17.19 -1.63
CA GLN A 26 0.18 16.84 -2.33
C GLN A 26 1.11 18.04 -2.50
N SER A 27 0.57 19.15 -2.98
CA SER A 27 1.34 20.40 -3.11
C SER A 27 1.90 20.93 -1.77
N ALA A 28 1.14 20.79 -0.69
CA ALA A 28 1.61 21.18 0.64
C ALA A 28 2.74 20.27 1.15
N MET A 29 2.66 18.96 0.89
CA MET A 29 3.68 17.99 1.26
C MET A 29 4.99 18.23 0.49
N GLU A 30 4.92 18.44 -0.82
CA GLU A 30 6.09 18.79 -1.65
C GLU A 30 6.80 20.05 -1.14
N GLY A 31 6.04 21.06 -0.73
CA GLY A 31 6.59 22.27 -0.11
C GLY A 31 7.30 22.00 1.22
N THR A 32 6.87 20.99 1.96
CA THR A 32 7.49 20.62 3.24
C THR A 32 8.80 19.86 3.02
N TRP A 33 8.89 19.00 2.00
CA TRP A 33 10.10 18.22 1.71
C TRP A 33 11.25 19.08 1.16
N SER A 34 10.94 20.15 0.45
CA SER A 34 11.95 21.08 -0.05
C SER A 34 12.58 21.95 1.06
N ALA A 35 12.00 21.97 2.26
CA ALA A 35 12.58 22.65 3.40
C ALA A 35 13.66 21.80 4.06
N GLU A 36 14.79 22.39 4.45
CA GLU A 36 15.80 21.71 5.25
C GLU A 36 15.17 21.21 6.55
N GLN A 37 15.13 19.87 6.70
CA GLN A 37 14.66 19.23 7.93
C GLN A 37 15.81 19.21 8.95
N PRO A 38 15.56 19.54 10.23
CA PRO A 38 16.58 19.38 11.25
C PRO A 38 16.93 17.91 11.39
N MET A 39 18.23 17.59 11.43
CA MET A 39 18.68 16.26 11.80
C MET A 39 18.20 15.95 13.20
N LEU A 40 17.39 14.92 13.36
CA LEU A 40 16.99 14.42 14.68
C LEU A 40 18.21 13.71 15.30
N GLU A 41 18.67 14.20 16.44
CA GLU A 41 19.83 13.62 17.14
C GLU A 41 19.48 12.36 17.94
N ASP A 42 18.20 12.21 18.35
CA ASP A 42 17.69 11.04 19.07
C ASP A 42 16.51 10.43 18.33
N PHE A 43 16.69 9.26 17.73
CA PHE A 43 15.62 8.53 17.04
C PHE A 43 14.90 7.61 18.04
N GLU A 44 13.68 7.97 18.42
CA GLU A 44 12.75 7.02 19.03
C GLU A 44 12.04 6.22 17.94
N VAL A 45 11.78 4.94 18.21
CA VAL A 45 10.98 4.11 17.30
C VAL A 45 9.55 4.57 17.33
N LEU A 46 9.02 4.94 16.17
CA LEU A 46 7.61 5.32 15.99
C LEU A 46 6.78 4.06 15.71
N GLU A 47 5.87 3.72 16.61
CA GLU A 47 4.90 2.65 16.37
C GLU A 47 3.72 3.17 15.56
N VAL A 48 3.45 2.54 14.41
CA VAL A 48 2.29 2.81 13.56
C VAL A 48 1.25 1.71 13.77
N PRO A 49 0.07 2.01 14.32
CA PRO A 49 -1.00 1.04 14.47
C PRO A 49 -1.58 0.65 13.11
N VAL A 50 -1.58 -0.64 12.80
CA VAL A 50 -2.09 -1.21 11.55
C VAL A 50 -3.39 -1.95 11.81
N VAL A 51 -4.39 -1.74 10.96
CA VAL A 51 -5.56 -2.60 10.87
C VAL A 51 -5.60 -3.29 9.50
N VAL A 52 -5.70 -4.62 9.51
CA VAL A 52 -5.79 -5.42 8.29
C VAL A 52 -7.24 -5.81 8.05
N HIS A 53 -7.81 -5.31 6.97
CA HIS A 53 -9.17 -5.55 6.51
C HIS A 53 -9.14 -6.65 5.45
N VAL A 54 -9.49 -7.89 5.83
CA VAL A 54 -9.66 -8.99 4.89
C VAL A 54 -11.07 -8.94 4.32
N ILE A 55 -11.20 -8.46 3.09
CA ILE A 55 -12.48 -8.31 2.40
C ILE A 55 -12.69 -9.53 1.51
N HIS A 56 -13.41 -10.54 2.03
CA HIS A 56 -13.55 -11.85 1.41
C HIS A 56 -14.85 -11.99 0.58
N ARG A 57 -14.98 -13.13 -0.12
CA ARG A 57 -16.18 -13.53 -0.90
C ARG A 57 -16.98 -14.64 -0.24
N GLY A 58 -16.84 -14.84 1.08
CA GLY A 58 -17.53 -15.87 1.83
C GLY A 58 -16.72 -17.13 2.10
N SER A 59 -15.47 -17.23 1.64
CA SER A 59 -14.59 -18.35 1.96
C SER A 59 -14.35 -18.47 3.47
N PRO A 60 -14.19 -19.69 4.02
CA PRO A 60 -13.80 -19.88 5.42
C PRO A 60 -12.44 -19.24 5.71
N VAL A 61 -12.22 -18.82 6.97
CA VAL A 61 -10.92 -18.27 7.41
C VAL A 61 -9.78 -19.28 7.14
N GLY A 62 -8.71 -18.79 6.52
CA GLY A 62 -7.56 -19.60 6.11
C GLY A 62 -7.69 -20.26 4.74
N VAL A 63 -8.79 -20.01 4.02
CA VAL A 63 -9.05 -20.55 2.67
C VAL A 63 -9.10 -19.40 1.66
N ASP A 64 -8.34 -19.54 0.58
CA ASP A 64 -8.26 -18.61 -0.53
C ASP A 64 -8.05 -17.14 -0.06
N GLU A 65 -8.94 -16.23 -0.47
CA GLU A 65 -8.87 -14.80 -0.18
C GLU A 65 -9.18 -14.44 1.28
N ASN A 66 -9.84 -15.33 2.03
CA ASN A 66 -10.03 -15.15 3.47
C ASN A 66 -8.84 -15.70 4.25
N ILE A 67 -7.71 -15.07 4.05
CA ILE A 67 -6.38 -15.49 4.55
C ILE A 67 -6.34 -15.69 6.06
N SER A 68 -5.45 -16.57 6.53
CA SER A 68 -5.26 -16.85 7.96
C SER A 68 -4.59 -15.68 8.70
N ASP A 69 -4.78 -15.62 10.03
CA ASP A 69 -4.07 -14.66 10.89
C ASP A 69 -2.53 -14.88 10.81
N ALA A 70 -2.07 -16.11 10.64
CA ALA A 70 -0.65 -16.42 10.46
C ALA A 70 -0.08 -15.75 9.18
N GLN A 71 -0.85 -15.71 8.10
CA GLN A 71 -0.46 -15.00 6.88
C GLN A 71 -0.39 -13.49 7.11
N VAL A 72 -1.35 -12.92 7.83
CA VAL A 72 -1.34 -11.49 8.22
C VAL A 72 -0.10 -11.16 9.04
N LEU A 73 0.19 -11.95 10.07
CA LEU A 73 1.37 -11.74 10.92
C LEU A 73 2.67 -11.85 10.12
N SER A 74 2.76 -12.78 9.16
CA SER A 74 3.95 -12.91 8.31
C SER A 74 4.19 -11.69 7.42
N ALA A 75 3.13 -10.99 7.01
CA ALA A 75 3.24 -9.75 6.24
C ALA A 75 3.83 -8.61 7.09
N LEU A 76 3.38 -8.47 8.34
CA LEU A 76 3.91 -7.45 9.25
C LEU A 76 5.35 -7.72 9.67
N VAL A 77 5.71 -9.00 9.87
CA VAL A 77 7.11 -9.38 10.13
C VAL A 77 7.97 -8.93 8.96
N ALA A 78 7.59 -9.25 7.71
CA ALA A 78 8.33 -8.85 6.52
C ALA A 78 8.42 -7.31 6.37
N LEU A 79 7.33 -6.60 6.64
CA LEU A 79 7.30 -5.13 6.62
C LEU A 79 8.30 -4.53 7.62
N ASN A 80 8.30 -5.04 8.85
CA ASN A 80 9.22 -4.56 9.90
C ASN A 80 10.67 -4.98 9.63
N GLU A 81 10.92 -6.16 9.03
CA GLU A 81 12.27 -6.53 8.57
C GLU A 81 12.87 -5.45 7.66
N ASP A 82 12.07 -4.94 6.73
CA ASP A 82 12.50 -3.96 5.74
C ASP A 82 12.66 -2.57 6.35
N PHE A 83 11.64 -2.04 7.04
CA PHE A 83 11.64 -0.69 7.60
C PHE A 83 12.61 -0.52 8.77
N ARG A 84 12.84 -1.58 9.55
CA ARG A 84 13.80 -1.59 10.67
C ARG A 84 15.16 -2.14 10.27
N LYS A 85 15.37 -2.49 9.01
CA LYS A 85 16.62 -3.07 8.51
C LYS A 85 17.14 -4.17 9.45
N VAL A 86 16.29 -5.14 9.78
CA VAL A 86 16.61 -6.17 10.78
C VAL A 86 17.79 -7.02 10.30
N ALA A 87 18.89 -6.99 11.07
CA ALA A 87 20.12 -7.69 10.72
C ALA A 87 19.91 -9.20 10.51
N GLY A 88 20.40 -9.72 9.39
CA GLY A 88 20.30 -11.14 9.02
C GLY A 88 18.94 -11.54 8.45
N SER A 89 17.98 -10.62 8.31
CA SER A 89 16.69 -10.84 7.61
C SER A 89 16.82 -10.53 6.11
N ASN A 90 15.72 -10.71 5.37
CA ASN A 90 15.65 -10.30 3.97
C ASN A 90 15.60 -8.75 3.80
N GLY A 91 15.35 -8.01 4.87
CA GLY A 91 15.41 -6.54 4.92
C GLY A 91 16.82 -5.98 5.19
N ASP A 92 17.82 -6.84 5.45
CA ASP A 92 19.20 -6.45 5.73
C ASP A 92 19.97 -6.13 4.43
N GLY A 93 19.51 -5.08 3.74
CA GLY A 93 20.09 -4.57 2.50
C GLY A 93 20.98 -3.33 2.70
N LEU A 94 21.18 -2.55 1.62
CA LEU A 94 21.98 -1.33 1.61
C LEU A 94 21.26 -0.12 2.26
N GLY A 95 19.96 -0.22 2.51
CA GLY A 95 19.17 0.84 3.13
C GLY A 95 19.57 1.17 4.56
N VAL A 96 18.77 2.00 5.21
CA VAL A 96 18.94 2.42 6.62
C VAL A 96 17.74 1.99 7.45
N ASP A 97 17.90 1.87 8.78
CA ASP A 97 16.77 1.75 9.71
C ASP A 97 16.02 3.10 9.72
N VAL A 98 14.74 3.10 9.36
CA VAL A 98 13.91 4.32 9.35
C VAL A 98 13.19 4.57 10.67
N PHE A 99 13.45 3.76 11.68
CA PHE A 99 12.88 3.86 13.04
C PHE A 99 11.34 3.88 13.09
N VAL A 100 10.68 3.24 12.13
CA VAL A 100 9.22 3.04 12.09
C VAL A 100 8.90 1.57 12.25
N GLU A 101 8.04 1.22 13.20
CA GLU A 101 7.57 -0.14 13.46
C GLU A 101 6.05 -0.23 13.30
N PHE A 102 5.59 -1.21 12.55
CA PHE A 102 4.18 -1.45 12.28
C PHE A 102 3.65 -2.53 13.20
N VAL A 103 2.62 -2.19 13.99
CA VAL A 103 2.04 -3.09 14.99
C VAL A 103 0.54 -3.24 14.76
N LEU A 104 -0.02 -4.46 14.91
CA LEU A 104 -1.48 -4.62 14.84
C LEU A 104 -2.16 -3.78 15.92
N ALA A 105 -3.21 -3.05 15.52
CA ALA A 105 -4.02 -2.25 16.41
C ALA A 105 -4.59 -3.11 17.54
N LYS A 106 -4.48 -2.64 18.78
CA LYS A 106 -4.99 -3.30 19.99
C LYS A 106 -6.34 -2.76 20.45
N ARG A 107 -6.78 -1.63 19.88
CA ARG A 107 -8.06 -0.98 20.17
C ARG A 107 -8.71 -0.53 18.87
N THR A 108 -10.03 -0.62 18.81
CA THR A 108 -10.83 -0.05 17.72
C THR A 108 -10.91 1.47 17.87
N PRO A 109 -11.42 2.21 16.86
CA PRO A 109 -11.67 3.65 16.96
C PRO A 109 -12.55 4.04 18.18
N GLU A 110 -13.44 3.14 18.60
CA GLU A 110 -14.30 3.32 19.79
C GLU A 110 -13.60 2.92 21.10
N GLY A 111 -12.32 2.52 21.05
CA GLY A 111 -11.50 2.16 22.20
C GLY A 111 -11.69 0.73 22.72
N THR A 112 -12.46 -0.14 22.03
CA THR A 112 -12.65 -1.54 22.43
C THR A 112 -11.45 -2.40 22.03
N PRO A 113 -11.13 -3.50 22.77
CA PRO A 113 -10.05 -4.42 22.41
C PRO A 113 -10.29 -5.07 21.03
N THR A 114 -9.20 -5.22 20.26
CA THR A 114 -9.21 -5.87 18.94
C THR A 114 -7.93 -6.65 18.71
N THR A 115 -7.95 -7.54 17.72
CA THR A 115 -6.74 -8.20 17.19
C THR A 115 -6.06 -7.38 16.09
N GLY A 116 -6.67 -6.28 15.64
CA GLY A 116 -6.20 -5.53 14.47
C GLY A 116 -6.48 -6.21 13.12
N ILE A 117 -7.22 -7.33 13.12
CA ILE A 117 -7.63 -8.04 11.90
C ILE A 117 -9.15 -8.04 11.84
N VAL A 118 -9.69 -7.40 10.82
CA VAL A 118 -11.13 -7.30 10.56
C VAL A 118 -11.46 -8.09 9.31
N ARG A 119 -12.56 -8.85 9.35
CA ARG A 119 -13.04 -9.64 8.21
C ARG A 119 -14.44 -9.22 7.84
N VAL A 120 -14.65 -8.95 6.55
CA VAL A 120 -15.95 -8.52 6.03
C VAL A 120 -16.24 -9.17 4.69
N ASP A 121 -17.50 -9.54 4.48
CA ASP A 121 -17.97 -10.04 3.18
C ASP A 121 -18.19 -8.86 2.23
N GLY A 122 -17.35 -8.76 1.21
CA GLY A 122 -17.41 -7.71 0.19
C GLY A 122 -18.48 -7.93 -0.86
N THR A 123 -19.09 -9.14 -0.93
CA THR A 123 -20.09 -9.48 -1.97
C THR A 123 -21.38 -8.65 -1.85
N VAL A 124 -21.57 -7.97 -0.74
CA VAL A 124 -22.67 -7.01 -0.55
C VAL A 124 -22.55 -5.79 -1.46
N VAL A 125 -21.34 -5.51 -2.00
CA VAL A 125 -21.12 -4.44 -2.98
C VAL A 125 -21.22 -5.02 -4.41
N PRO A 126 -22.10 -4.48 -5.27
CA PRO A 126 -22.27 -4.98 -6.64
C PRO A 126 -20.96 -4.99 -7.42
N GLY A 127 -20.69 -6.09 -8.13
CA GLY A 127 -19.49 -6.27 -8.96
C GLY A 127 -18.27 -6.80 -8.20
N TYR A 128 -18.28 -6.81 -6.86
CA TYR A 128 -17.14 -7.29 -6.08
C TYR A 128 -16.93 -8.81 -6.20
N ALA A 129 -18.02 -9.57 -6.25
CA ALA A 129 -17.94 -11.02 -6.39
C ALA A 129 -17.25 -11.47 -7.69
N GLU A 130 -17.46 -10.72 -8.77
CA GLU A 130 -17.00 -11.05 -10.13
C GLU A 130 -15.58 -10.56 -10.41
N ASN A 131 -15.23 -9.33 -9.98
CA ASN A 131 -13.99 -8.66 -10.41
C ASN A 131 -13.20 -8.02 -9.25
N GLY A 132 -13.61 -8.26 -8.01
CA GLY A 132 -12.96 -7.65 -6.86
C GLY A 132 -13.14 -6.12 -6.81
N LEU A 133 -12.08 -5.40 -6.47
CA LEU A 133 -12.06 -3.96 -6.29
C LEU A 133 -11.43 -3.25 -7.50
N ALA A 134 -12.01 -2.16 -7.97
CA ALA A 134 -11.41 -1.30 -8.99
C ALA A 134 -10.45 -0.28 -8.36
N SER A 135 -9.22 -0.19 -8.84
CA SER A 135 -8.25 0.84 -8.40
C SER A 135 -8.55 2.20 -9.01
N SER A 136 -9.33 2.24 -10.09
CA SER A 136 -9.71 3.43 -10.84
C SER A 136 -11.15 3.26 -11.35
N SER A 137 -11.87 4.35 -11.51
CA SER A 137 -13.26 4.36 -11.99
C SER A 137 -13.44 3.82 -13.42
N PHE A 138 -12.35 3.70 -14.17
CA PHE A 138 -12.35 3.22 -15.56
C PHE A 138 -11.98 1.74 -15.70
N LEU A 139 -11.64 1.06 -14.60
CA LEU A 139 -11.16 -0.32 -14.59
C LEU A 139 -12.24 -1.28 -14.05
N PRO A 140 -12.18 -2.57 -14.39
CA PRO A 140 -13.11 -3.56 -13.89
C PRO A 140 -13.03 -3.70 -12.36
N GLY A 141 -14.17 -3.92 -11.72
CA GLY A 141 -14.28 -4.14 -10.29
C GLY A 141 -15.37 -3.29 -9.64
N ALA A 142 -15.65 -3.56 -8.39
CA ALA A 142 -16.54 -2.75 -7.58
C ALA A 142 -15.88 -1.41 -7.21
N ASP A 143 -16.69 -0.38 -7.01
CA ASP A 143 -16.21 0.92 -6.55
C ASP A 143 -15.44 0.80 -5.22
N GLN A 144 -14.19 1.26 -5.22
CA GLN A 144 -13.30 1.10 -4.07
C GLN A 144 -13.78 1.85 -2.83
N VAL A 145 -14.44 3.00 -2.99
CA VAL A 145 -14.97 3.75 -1.86
C VAL A 145 -16.11 2.96 -1.20
N ALA A 146 -17.02 2.39 -2.01
CA ALA A 146 -18.11 1.56 -1.50
C ALA A 146 -17.58 0.31 -0.78
N VAL A 147 -16.58 -0.38 -1.34
CA VAL A 147 -15.99 -1.58 -0.73
C VAL A 147 -15.24 -1.25 0.56
N LYS A 148 -14.35 -0.29 0.53
CA LYS A 148 -13.52 0.08 1.70
C LYS A 148 -14.35 0.67 2.83
N SER A 149 -15.41 1.43 2.51
CA SER A 149 -16.35 2.00 3.51
C SER A 149 -17.08 0.96 4.34
N LEU A 150 -17.09 -0.32 3.95
CA LEU A 150 -17.64 -1.39 4.78
C LEU A 150 -16.88 -1.55 6.10
N THR A 151 -15.62 -1.14 6.16
CA THR A 151 -14.73 -1.54 7.25
C THR A 151 -13.61 -0.54 7.58
N THR A 152 -13.42 0.52 6.79
CA THR A 152 -12.33 1.49 6.99
C THR A 152 -12.34 2.11 8.39
N TRP A 153 -11.15 2.32 8.98
CA TRP A 153 -10.95 3.07 10.21
C TRP A 153 -10.35 4.45 9.91
N TYR A 154 -10.28 5.34 10.89
CA TYR A 154 -9.71 6.68 10.68
C TYR A 154 -8.24 6.61 10.28
N GLY A 155 -7.92 7.09 9.09
CA GLY A 155 -6.56 7.03 8.52
C GLY A 155 -5.53 7.90 9.26
N GLU A 156 -5.97 8.88 10.06
CA GLU A 156 -5.07 9.67 10.90
C GLU A 156 -4.55 8.89 12.12
N ASP A 157 -5.27 7.86 12.57
CA ASP A 157 -4.93 7.05 13.75
C ASP A 157 -4.41 5.66 13.38
N TYR A 158 -4.70 5.17 12.18
CA TYR A 158 -4.41 3.80 11.77
C TYR A 158 -3.98 3.72 10.31
N LEU A 159 -2.95 2.93 10.04
CA LEU A 159 -2.69 2.47 8.67
C LEU A 159 -3.70 1.37 8.31
N ASN A 160 -4.61 1.67 7.38
CA ASN A 160 -5.54 0.71 6.83
C ASN A 160 -4.86 -0.14 5.75
N VAL A 161 -4.89 -1.46 5.89
CA VAL A 161 -4.39 -2.42 4.90
C VAL A 161 -5.55 -3.27 4.43
N PHE A 162 -5.97 -3.11 3.18
CA PHE A 162 -7.08 -3.83 2.56
C PHE A 162 -6.55 -5.01 1.76
N VAL A 163 -6.92 -6.22 2.17
CA VAL A 163 -6.60 -7.46 1.47
C VAL A 163 -7.83 -7.93 0.71
N VAL A 164 -7.72 -8.02 -0.61
CA VAL A 164 -8.84 -8.28 -1.52
C VAL A 164 -8.58 -9.48 -2.44
N PRO A 165 -9.62 -10.15 -2.96
CA PRO A 165 -9.48 -11.30 -3.86
C PRO A 165 -8.94 -10.92 -5.24
N GLU A 166 -9.36 -9.76 -5.77
CA GLU A 166 -9.00 -9.26 -7.09
C GLU A 166 -8.89 -7.74 -7.09
N ILE A 167 -7.98 -7.23 -7.92
CA ILE A 167 -7.85 -5.81 -8.24
C ILE A 167 -7.98 -5.69 -9.76
N ASN A 168 -8.96 -4.92 -10.23
CA ASN A 168 -9.22 -4.71 -11.66
C ASN A 168 -9.49 -6.02 -12.43
N GLY A 169 -10.15 -7.01 -11.79
CA GLY A 169 -10.36 -8.34 -12.34
C GLY A 169 -9.10 -9.22 -12.39
N ASN A 170 -8.02 -8.82 -11.72
CA ASN A 170 -6.81 -9.62 -11.58
C ASN A 170 -6.80 -10.36 -10.23
N ASN A 171 -6.76 -11.68 -10.28
CA ASN A 171 -6.73 -12.57 -9.12
C ASN A 171 -5.34 -13.17 -8.84
N GLY A 172 -4.28 -12.47 -9.19
CA GLY A 172 -2.91 -12.93 -8.99
C GLY A 172 -2.23 -13.48 -10.23
N GLY A 173 -2.84 -13.28 -11.42
CA GLY A 173 -2.18 -13.42 -12.72
C GLY A 173 -1.11 -12.36 -12.97
N GLY A 174 -0.93 -11.93 -14.21
CA GLY A 174 -0.21 -10.69 -14.53
C GLY A 174 -1.09 -9.48 -14.23
N GLY A 175 -0.49 -8.34 -13.90
CA GLY A 175 -1.18 -7.08 -13.61
C GLY A 175 -1.04 -6.65 -12.15
N VAL A 176 -1.89 -5.71 -11.71
CA VAL A 176 -1.79 -5.04 -10.41
C VAL A 176 -1.83 -6.04 -9.26
N GLN A 177 -0.81 -5.99 -8.40
CA GLN A 177 -0.70 -6.80 -7.17
C GLN A 177 -1.06 -6.00 -5.93
N GLY A 178 -0.92 -4.69 -6.00
CA GLY A 178 -1.26 -3.74 -4.97
C GLY A 178 -1.29 -2.32 -5.53
N PHE A 179 -1.83 -1.41 -4.73
CA PHE A 179 -1.74 0.03 -4.95
C PHE A 179 -1.99 0.78 -3.65
N SER A 180 -1.49 1.99 -3.61
CA SER A 180 -1.76 2.97 -2.57
C SER A 180 -1.99 4.35 -3.21
N TYR A 181 -2.27 5.33 -2.38
CA TYR A 181 -2.17 6.74 -2.73
C TYR A 181 -0.95 7.31 -2.02
N THR A 182 -0.29 8.28 -2.63
CA THR A 182 0.85 8.97 -2.04
C THR A 182 0.36 9.96 -0.99
N GLY A 183 0.19 9.48 0.23
CA GLY A 183 -0.35 10.23 1.36
C GLY A 183 -1.88 10.18 1.50
N PRO A 184 -2.42 10.87 2.53
CA PRO A 184 -3.82 10.77 2.92
C PRO A 184 -4.81 11.25 1.85
N THR A 185 -5.86 10.49 1.61
CA THR A 185 -6.90 10.82 0.61
C THR A 185 -8.07 11.61 1.22
N GLY A 186 -8.25 11.54 2.53
CA GLY A 186 -9.34 12.19 3.25
C GLY A 186 -10.69 11.46 3.19
N ASP A 187 -10.71 10.22 2.68
CA ASP A 187 -11.90 9.37 2.61
C ASP A 187 -11.53 7.87 2.75
N ALA A 188 -12.48 6.97 2.50
CA ALA A 188 -12.29 5.53 2.64
C ALA A 188 -11.23 4.93 1.69
N ARG A 189 -10.70 5.68 0.74
CA ARG A 189 -9.58 5.26 -0.13
C ARG A 189 -8.26 5.20 0.62
N ASP A 190 -8.17 5.87 1.77
CA ASP A 190 -6.93 5.98 2.55
C ASP A 190 -6.40 4.62 3.01
N GLY A 191 -5.10 4.42 2.84
CA GLY A 191 -4.42 3.16 3.13
C GLY A 191 -3.95 2.41 1.89
N VAL A 192 -3.45 1.20 2.09
CA VAL A 192 -2.89 0.33 1.04
C VAL A 192 -3.83 -0.80 0.68
N THR A 193 -3.87 -1.20 -0.58
CA THR A 193 -4.70 -2.30 -1.08
C THR A 193 -3.83 -3.35 -1.75
N LEU A 194 -4.01 -4.63 -1.40
CA LEU A 194 -3.21 -5.73 -1.92
C LEU A 194 -4.07 -6.94 -2.27
N LEU A 195 -3.62 -7.69 -3.27
CA LEU A 195 -4.14 -9.04 -3.51
C LEU A 195 -3.78 -9.96 -2.35
N TYR A 196 -4.72 -10.81 -1.94
CA TYR A 196 -4.55 -11.78 -0.86
C TYR A 196 -3.33 -12.70 -1.05
N ASN A 197 -3.02 -13.10 -2.28
CA ASN A 197 -1.92 -13.98 -2.63
C ASN A 197 -0.60 -13.25 -2.97
N ALA A 198 -0.62 -11.93 -2.89
CA ALA A 198 0.55 -11.04 -2.91
C ALA A 198 0.85 -10.43 -1.53
N PHE A 199 0.22 -10.92 -0.47
CA PHE A 199 0.31 -10.42 0.89
C PHE A 199 0.84 -11.50 1.84
N GLY A 200 1.92 -11.20 2.57
CA GLY A 200 2.58 -12.12 3.49
C GLY A 200 3.58 -13.07 2.83
N THR A 201 4.25 -13.87 3.66
CA THR A 201 5.31 -14.80 3.27
C THR A 201 4.93 -16.26 3.52
N THR A 202 3.76 -16.52 4.11
CA THR A 202 3.20 -17.86 4.38
C THR A 202 1.72 -17.90 4.00
N GLY A 203 1.12 -19.07 3.92
CA GLY A 203 -0.31 -19.26 3.65
C GLY A 203 -0.63 -19.34 2.16
N THR A 204 -1.74 -18.73 1.73
CA THR A 204 -2.21 -18.75 0.35
C THR A 204 -1.45 -17.72 -0.48
N LEU A 205 -0.33 -18.15 -1.09
CA LEU A 205 0.54 -17.28 -1.87
C LEU A 205 0.52 -17.66 -3.35
N LYS A 206 0.78 -16.66 -4.20
CA LYS A 206 1.07 -16.86 -5.62
C LYS A 206 2.31 -17.76 -5.77
N PRO A 207 2.29 -18.78 -6.67
CA PRO A 207 3.42 -19.68 -6.86
C PRO A 207 4.75 -18.93 -7.09
N GLY A 208 5.79 -19.33 -6.37
CA GLY A 208 7.12 -18.72 -6.45
C GLY A 208 7.28 -17.37 -5.72
N ARG A 209 6.28 -16.92 -4.96
CA ARG A 209 6.29 -15.64 -4.22
C ARG A 209 6.39 -15.85 -2.70
N THR A 210 7.52 -16.42 -2.24
CA THR A 210 7.78 -16.64 -0.80
C THR A 210 8.45 -15.45 -0.10
N LEU A 211 9.06 -14.54 -0.87
CA LEU A 211 9.71 -13.32 -0.36
C LEU A 211 8.87 -12.06 -0.70
N ASN A 212 7.57 -12.16 -0.55
CA ASN A 212 6.65 -11.14 -0.98
C ASN A 212 6.88 -9.81 -0.22
N ARG A 213 7.18 -8.75 -0.96
CA ARG A 213 7.43 -7.38 -0.45
C ARG A 213 6.42 -6.37 -1.00
N THR A 214 5.30 -6.84 -1.55
CA THR A 214 4.27 -5.95 -2.08
C THR A 214 3.75 -5.00 -0.99
N LEU A 215 3.55 -5.47 0.25
CA LEU A 215 3.12 -4.60 1.35
C LEU A 215 4.17 -3.51 1.64
N THR A 216 5.45 -3.84 1.72
CA THR A 216 6.55 -2.87 1.92
C THR A 216 6.54 -1.80 0.83
N HIS A 217 6.36 -2.20 -0.43
CA HIS A 217 6.29 -1.31 -1.57
C HIS A 217 5.10 -0.33 -1.47
N GLU A 218 3.90 -0.84 -1.23
CA GLU A 218 2.69 0.00 -1.15
C GLU A 218 2.67 0.90 0.10
N VAL A 219 3.27 0.45 1.21
CA VAL A 219 3.46 1.31 2.40
C VAL A 219 4.45 2.42 2.09
N GLY A 220 5.49 2.18 1.29
CA GLY A 220 6.38 3.23 0.78
C GLY A 220 5.59 4.33 0.07
N HIS A 221 4.69 3.96 -0.84
CA HIS A 221 3.79 4.93 -1.51
C HIS A 221 2.87 5.65 -0.53
N HIS A 222 2.29 4.93 0.43
CA HIS A 222 1.44 5.55 1.46
C HIS A 222 2.20 6.60 2.28
N LEU A 223 3.49 6.38 2.51
CA LEU A 223 4.41 7.34 3.11
C LEU A 223 4.97 8.35 2.11
N SER A 224 4.35 8.44 0.93
CA SER A 224 4.61 9.43 -0.11
C SER A 224 5.86 9.23 -0.96
N LEU A 225 6.46 8.04 -0.95
CA LEU A 225 7.51 7.71 -1.91
C LEU A 225 6.90 7.46 -3.30
N LEU A 226 7.52 8.01 -4.32
CA LEU A 226 7.17 7.79 -5.72
C LEU A 226 8.04 6.67 -6.31
N HIS A 227 7.69 6.17 -7.49
CA HIS A 227 8.57 5.29 -8.24
C HIS A 227 9.80 6.07 -8.76
N THR A 228 10.95 5.42 -8.83
CA THR A 228 12.18 6.02 -9.39
C THR A 228 12.04 6.39 -10.87
N PHE A 229 11.02 5.86 -11.54
CA PHE A 229 10.64 6.14 -12.93
C PHE A 229 9.35 6.98 -13.05
N TYR A 230 8.85 7.56 -11.96
CA TYR A 230 7.62 8.34 -11.97
C TYR A 230 7.77 9.56 -12.89
N ASP A 231 6.76 9.76 -13.77
CA ASP A 231 6.69 10.89 -14.72
C ASP A 231 7.92 11.05 -15.62
N THR A 232 8.66 9.94 -15.86
CA THR A 232 9.78 9.92 -16.80
C THR A 232 9.27 9.53 -18.18
N ASP A 233 9.01 10.53 -19.05
CA ASP A 233 8.78 10.31 -20.47
C ASP A 233 10.11 10.11 -21.19
N ASP A 234 10.22 8.99 -21.93
CA ASP A 234 11.23 8.71 -22.96
C ASP A 234 12.71 9.02 -22.67
N CYS A 235 13.46 7.99 -22.26
CA CYS A 235 14.93 7.84 -22.52
C CYS A 235 15.88 8.98 -22.11
N GLU A 236 15.45 10.03 -21.50
CA GLU A 236 16.31 11.10 -21.00
C GLU A 236 16.36 11.06 -19.45
N ALA A 237 17.17 10.14 -18.92
CA ALA A 237 17.48 10.07 -17.49
C ALA A 237 18.33 11.26 -16.99
N GLU A 238 18.32 12.38 -17.68
CA GLU A 238 19.05 13.61 -17.35
C GLU A 238 18.08 14.70 -16.84
N GLY A 239 17.12 14.34 -15.98
CA GLY A 239 16.26 15.29 -15.29
C GLY A 239 16.88 15.83 -14.00
N ASP A 240 16.44 17.02 -13.59
CA ASP A 240 16.68 17.52 -12.23
C ASP A 240 15.98 16.55 -11.24
N CYS A 241 16.78 15.93 -10.35
CA CYS A 241 16.31 14.96 -9.38
C CYS A 241 15.19 15.48 -8.45
N THR A 242 15.00 16.80 -8.38
CA THR A 242 13.92 17.41 -7.59
C THR A 242 12.59 17.47 -8.33
N THR A 243 12.57 17.17 -9.63
CA THR A 243 11.38 17.29 -10.49
C THR A 243 11.07 16.03 -11.30
N ALA A 244 11.99 15.07 -11.37
CA ALA A 244 11.86 13.83 -12.13
C ALA A 244 12.10 12.59 -11.25
N GLY A 245 11.54 11.45 -11.62
CA GLY A 245 11.63 10.22 -10.86
C GLY A 245 10.93 10.32 -9.51
N ASP A 246 11.51 9.72 -8.49
CA ASP A 246 10.97 9.76 -7.12
C ASP A 246 11.18 11.12 -6.41
N ARG A 247 11.80 12.09 -7.08
CA ARG A 247 12.13 13.42 -6.59
C ARG A 247 13.07 13.43 -5.38
N VAL A 248 13.87 12.36 -5.23
CA VAL A 248 14.87 12.21 -4.17
C VAL A 248 16.26 12.08 -4.81
N CYS A 249 17.16 13.03 -4.50
CA CYS A 249 18.42 13.17 -5.24
C CYS A 249 19.50 12.14 -4.91
N ASP A 250 19.31 11.26 -3.96
CA ASP A 250 20.19 10.12 -3.65
C ASP A 250 19.87 8.87 -4.49
N THR A 251 18.72 8.88 -5.18
CA THR A 251 18.27 7.80 -6.07
C THR A 251 18.38 8.26 -7.52
N PRO A 252 19.10 7.51 -8.39
CA PRO A 252 19.14 7.85 -9.81
C PRO A 252 17.77 7.63 -10.45
N VAL A 253 17.34 8.57 -11.28
CA VAL A 253 16.13 8.42 -12.10
C VAL A 253 16.28 7.19 -13.00
N THR A 254 15.26 6.34 -13.05
CA THR A 254 15.24 5.12 -13.88
C THR A 254 14.10 5.17 -14.88
N LEU A 255 14.16 4.32 -15.90
CA LEU A 255 13.06 4.10 -16.82
C LEU A 255 12.21 2.93 -16.32
N GLU A 256 10.91 2.94 -16.62
CA GLU A 256 9.93 1.91 -16.19
C GLU A 256 10.37 0.47 -16.56
N ASN A 257 11.25 0.30 -17.56
CA ASN A 257 11.74 -0.98 -18.06
C ASN A 257 13.25 -1.17 -17.85
N GLY A 258 13.82 -0.46 -16.91
CA GLY A 258 15.25 -0.53 -16.56
C GLY A 258 15.64 -1.74 -15.72
#